data_438394910f5ec7796626a54d73ef509f
#
_entry.id   438394910f5ec7796626a54d73ef509f
#
_cell.length_a   1.000
_cell.length_b   1.000
_cell.length_c   1.000
_cell.angle_alpha   90.00
_cell.angle_beta   90.00
_cell.angle_gamma   90.00
#
_symmetry.space_group_name_H-M   'P 1'
#
loop_
_entity.id
_entity.type
_entity.pdbx_description
1 polymer ?
#
loop_
_entity_poly.entity_id
_entity_poly.type
_entity_poly.pdbx_seq_one_letter_code
_entity_poly.pdbx_strand_id
1 'polypeptide(L)'
;MQMYSNGAEIYPPNFQNIISIVMSASEEYLTYTAVTISSILRHGSKECHFDLIVLHQQCFSQEGINLLQQVTNLWNNCTLRLLCVNRKMEAYYVSGHVATETYVRLLLPELLPNYDKVIYLDSDLVVLRDISELWFLPVDRDIMLAGVADLDVIGQYCGTEFSMRYYINHILKLSQPEKYIQAGVLCFF
;
A
#
# COMPACT_ATOMS: atom_id res chain seq x y z
N MET A 1 -6.04 -8.06 -16.78
CA MET A 1 -6.68 -7.44 -15.58
C MET A 1 -7.77 -8.35 -15.05
N GLN A 2 -7.91 -8.45 -13.76
CA GLN A 2 -8.95 -9.22 -13.05
C GLN A 2 -9.68 -8.30 -12.08
N MET A 3 -11.01 -8.43 -11.99
CA MET A 3 -11.83 -7.64 -11.06
C MET A 3 -12.47 -8.59 -10.03
N TYR A 4 -12.41 -8.20 -8.78
CA TYR A 4 -12.90 -8.98 -7.66
C TYR A 4 -13.93 -8.18 -6.85
N SER A 5 -15.03 -8.82 -6.51
CA SER A 5 -16.03 -8.26 -5.59
C SER A 5 -15.58 -8.39 -4.13
N ASN A 6 -16.22 -7.62 -3.26
CA ASN A 6 -16.00 -7.71 -1.83
C ASN A 6 -16.22 -9.16 -1.31
N GLY A 7 -15.25 -9.63 -0.50
CA GLY A 7 -15.27 -10.99 0.06
C GLY A 7 -14.79 -12.08 -0.91
N ALA A 8 -14.33 -11.74 -2.11
CA ALA A 8 -13.71 -12.71 -2.99
C ALA A 8 -12.37 -13.18 -2.41
N GLU A 9 -12.16 -14.49 -2.37
CA GLU A 9 -10.83 -15.04 -2.07
C GLU A 9 -9.92 -14.85 -3.27
N ILE A 10 -8.80 -14.20 -3.04
CA ILE A 10 -7.73 -14.04 -4.04
C ILE A 10 -6.46 -14.71 -3.57
N TYR A 11 -5.74 -15.24 -4.53
CA TYR A 11 -4.49 -15.97 -4.33
C TYR A 11 -3.40 -15.34 -5.18
N PRO A 12 -2.13 -15.39 -4.74
CA PRO A 12 -1.02 -14.98 -5.59
C PRO A 12 -1.08 -15.68 -6.94
N PRO A 13 -0.73 -15.03 -8.05
CA PRO A 13 -0.69 -15.68 -9.36
C PRO A 13 0.41 -16.74 -9.40
N ASN A 14 0.25 -17.77 -10.22
CA ASN A 14 1.20 -18.87 -10.30
C ASN A 14 2.36 -18.53 -11.25
N PHE A 15 3.29 -17.69 -10.79
CA PHE A 15 4.54 -17.34 -11.46
C PHE A 15 5.73 -17.55 -10.53
N GLN A 16 6.95 -17.54 -11.09
CA GLN A 16 8.17 -17.48 -10.28
C GLN A 16 8.46 -16.03 -9.87
N ASN A 17 9.10 -15.85 -8.70
CA ASN A 17 9.54 -14.54 -8.18
C ASN A 17 8.42 -13.49 -8.18
N ILE A 18 7.28 -13.82 -7.57
CA ILE A 18 6.16 -12.90 -7.46
C ILE A 18 6.46 -11.83 -6.41
N ILE A 19 6.19 -10.58 -6.75
CA ILE A 19 6.19 -9.44 -5.83
C ILE A 19 4.78 -8.89 -5.78
N SER A 20 4.11 -9.05 -4.65
CA SER A 20 2.74 -8.59 -4.44
C SER A 20 2.74 -7.18 -3.86
N ILE A 21 2.16 -6.25 -4.62
CA ILE A 21 2.11 -4.83 -4.27
C ILE A 21 0.65 -4.40 -4.20
N VAL A 22 0.28 -3.80 -3.07
CA VAL A 22 -1.08 -3.34 -2.81
C VAL A 22 -1.09 -1.82 -2.70
N MET A 23 -2.06 -1.21 -3.34
CA MET A 23 -2.34 0.23 -3.26
C MET A 23 -3.83 0.42 -2.97
N SER A 24 -4.19 1.54 -2.35
CA SER A 24 -5.59 1.94 -2.19
C SER A 24 -5.82 3.23 -2.95
N ALA A 25 -6.89 3.31 -3.74
CA ALA A 25 -7.19 4.49 -4.56
C ALA A 25 -8.69 4.77 -4.64
N SER A 26 -9.03 6.06 -4.74
CA SER A 26 -10.31 6.54 -5.23
C SER A 26 -10.20 6.86 -6.73
N GLU A 27 -11.35 7.15 -7.38
CA GLU A 27 -11.37 7.56 -8.80
C GLU A 27 -10.44 8.75 -9.08
N GLU A 28 -10.43 9.73 -8.19
CA GLU A 28 -9.63 10.96 -8.32
C GLU A 28 -8.12 10.69 -8.26
N TYR A 29 -7.72 9.59 -7.60
CA TYR A 29 -6.32 9.21 -7.44
C TYR A 29 -5.80 8.28 -8.54
N LEU A 30 -6.64 7.86 -9.49
CA LEU A 30 -6.24 6.87 -10.52
C LEU A 30 -5.09 7.34 -11.41
N THR A 31 -5.00 8.65 -11.69
CA THR A 31 -3.87 9.20 -12.46
C THR A 31 -2.55 9.06 -11.68
N TYR A 32 -2.56 9.34 -10.39
CA TYR A 32 -1.39 9.16 -9.53
C TYR A 32 -1.04 7.67 -9.40
N THR A 33 -2.05 6.82 -9.19
CA THR A 33 -1.89 5.36 -9.16
C THR A 33 -1.24 4.83 -10.44
N ALA A 34 -1.66 5.32 -11.60
CA ALA A 34 -1.08 4.96 -12.88
C ALA A 34 0.41 5.35 -12.99
N VAL A 35 0.79 6.52 -12.46
CA VAL A 35 2.20 6.96 -12.37
C VAL A 35 2.99 6.07 -11.42
N THR A 36 2.45 5.75 -10.25
CA THR A 36 3.08 4.86 -9.28
C THR A 36 3.33 3.48 -9.90
N ILE A 37 2.32 2.87 -10.52
CA ILE A 37 2.43 1.59 -11.24
C ILE A 37 3.47 1.66 -12.34
N SER A 38 3.43 2.71 -13.18
CA SER A 38 4.40 2.90 -14.26
C SER A 38 5.83 2.97 -13.71
N SER A 39 6.05 3.67 -12.60
CA SER A 39 7.36 3.80 -11.99
C SER A 39 7.87 2.48 -11.40
N ILE A 40 7.00 1.68 -10.77
CA ILE A 40 7.32 0.34 -10.28
C ILE A 40 7.79 -0.54 -11.44
N LEU A 41 6.99 -0.62 -12.50
CA LEU A 41 7.25 -1.50 -13.64
C LEU A 41 8.49 -1.06 -14.44
N ARG A 42 8.73 0.25 -14.50
CA ARG A 42 9.89 0.82 -15.20
C ARG A 42 11.22 0.47 -14.53
N HIS A 43 11.27 0.47 -13.21
CA HIS A 43 12.49 0.25 -12.44
C HIS A 43 12.60 -1.17 -11.89
N GLY A 44 11.51 -1.94 -11.94
CA GLY A 44 11.45 -3.29 -11.41
C GLY A 44 12.23 -4.30 -12.26
N SER A 45 12.74 -5.32 -11.59
CA SER A 45 13.46 -6.43 -12.24
C SER A 45 12.57 -7.15 -13.26
N LYS A 46 13.13 -7.45 -14.42
CA LYS A 46 12.45 -8.25 -15.45
C LYS A 46 12.34 -9.73 -15.09
N GLU A 47 13.09 -10.17 -14.08
CA GLU A 47 13.05 -11.55 -13.56
C GLU A 47 11.93 -11.76 -12.55
N CYS A 48 11.28 -10.67 -12.11
CA CYS A 48 10.16 -10.70 -11.18
C CYS A 48 8.82 -10.49 -11.91
N HIS A 49 7.78 -11.10 -11.37
CA HIS A 49 6.39 -10.84 -11.76
C HIS A 49 5.71 -9.98 -10.72
N PHE A 50 5.16 -8.85 -11.13
CA PHE A 50 4.51 -7.89 -10.23
C PHE A 50 3.00 -8.17 -10.17
N ASP A 51 2.51 -8.60 -9.01
CA ASP A 51 1.08 -8.73 -8.73
C ASP A 51 0.57 -7.42 -8.12
N LEU A 52 -0.02 -6.58 -8.94
CA LEU A 52 -0.47 -5.23 -8.60
C LEU A 52 -1.96 -5.27 -8.21
N ILE A 53 -2.25 -5.03 -6.94
CA ILE A 53 -3.60 -5.06 -6.39
C ILE A 53 -4.01 -3.63 -6.02
N VAL A 54 -5.06 -3.12 -6.66
CA VAL A 54 -5.63 -1.82 -6.33
C VAL A 54 -6.94 -2.02 -5.59
N LEU A 55 -6.93 -1.63 -4.31
CA LEU A 55 -8.11 -1.65 -3.45
C LEU A 55 -8.93 -0.40 -3.69
N HIS A 56 -10.24 -0.56 -3.76
CA HIS A 56 -11.18 0.56 -3.95
C HIS A 56 -12.49 0.31 -3.22
N GLN A 57 -13.14 1.37 -2.77
CA GLN A 57 -14.44 1.30 -2.11
C GLN A 57 -15.60 1.52 -3.09
N GLN A 58 -15.41 2.43 -4.05
CA GLN A 58 -16.38 2.72 -5.09
C GLN A 58 -15.88 2.19 -6.42
N CYS A 59 -16.78 1.66 -7.24
CA CYS A 59 -16.43 1.19 -8.58
C CYS A 59 -15.81 2.31 -9.40
N PHE A 60 -14.69 2.00 -10.02
CA PHE A 60 -14.04 2.92 -10.96
C PHE A 60 -14.85 3.08 -12.24
N SER A 61 -14.76 4.26 -12.84
CA SER A 61 -15.27 4.51 -14.17
C SER A 61 -14.55 3.63 -15.20
N GLN A 62 -15.18 3.43 -16.36
CA GLN A 62 -14.54 2.70 -17.46
C GLN A 62 -13.28 3.42 -17.96
N GLU A 63 -13.24 4.74 -17.88
CA GLU A 63 -12.08 5.56 -18.24
C GLU A 63 -10.91 5.33 -17.27
N GLY A 64 -11.18 5.31 -15.96
CA GLY A 64 -10.19 5.00 -14.95
C GLY A 64 -9.62 3.59 -15.09
N ILE A 65 -10.49 2.60 -15.32
CA ILE A 65 -10.07 1.22 -15.61
C ILE A 65 -9.19 1.16 -16.85
N ASN A 66 -9.58 1.82 -17.93
CA ASN A 66 -8.81 1.85 -19.17
C ASN A 66 -7.43 2.49 -18.98
N LEU A 67 -7.34 3.55 -18.17
CA LEU A 67 -6.06 4.18 -17.84
C LEU A 67 -5.09 3.19 -17.19
N LEU A 68 -5.53 2.48 -16.15
CA LEU A 68 -4.70 1.49 -15.47
C LEU A 68 -4.31 0.33 -16.40
N GLN A 69 -5.23 -0.11 -17.24
CA GLN A 69 -4.95 -1.14 -18.25
C GLN A 69 -3.93 -0.69 -19.30
N GLN A 70 -4.03 0.53 -19.80
CA GLN A 70 -3.08 1.08 -20.76
C GLN A 70 -1.66 1.06 -20.21
N VAL A 71 -1.49 1.46 -18.95
CA VAL A 71 -0.17 1.45 -18.30
C VAL A 71 0.36 0.02 -18.13
N THR A 72 -0.46 -0.88 -17.62
CA THR A 72 -0.01 -2.26 -17.34
C THR A 72 0.19 -3.09 -18.61
N ASN A 73 -0.55 -2.84 -19.70
CA ASN A 73 -0.40 -3.54 -20.97
C ASN A 73 0.92 -3.24 -21.70
N LEU A 74 1.66 -2.21 -21.27
CA LEU A 74 3.02 -1.97 -21.77
C LEU A 74 4.05 -2.99 -21.28
N TRP A 75 3.66 -3.83 -20.31
CA TRP A 75 4.55 -4.75 -19.62
C TRP A 75 3.97 -6.18 -19.63
N ASN A 76 4.83 -7.17 -19.79
CA ASN A 76 4.45 -8.59 -19.84
C ASN A 76 4.68 -9.33 -18.52
N ASN A 77 5.28 -8.67 -17.54
CA ASN A 77 5.64 -9.22 -16.23
C ASN A 77 4.81 -8.64 -15.08
N CYS A 78 3.56 -8.29 -15.32
CA CYS A 78 2.65 -7.84 -14.28
C CYS A 78 1.23 -8.39 -14.45
N THR A 79 0.53 -8.50 -13.34
CA THR A 79 -0.91 -8.75 -13.26
C THR A 79 -1.56 -7.60 -12.53
N LEU A 80 -2.58 -6.98 -13.12
CA LEU A 80 -3.40 -5.95 -12.46
C LEU A 80 -4.69 -6.57 -11.94
N ARG A 81 -4.97 -6.32 -10.67
CA ARG A 81 -6.20 -6.76 -9.99
C ARG A 81 -6.86 -5.57 -9.33
N LEU A 82 -8.15 -5.43 -9.50
CA LEU A 82 -8.98 -4.44 -8.81
C LEU A 82 -9.83 -5.18 -7.80
N LEU A 83 -9.68 -4.86 -6.51
CA LEU A 83 -10.43 -5.49 -5.43
C LEU A 83 -11.34 -4.46 -4.75
N CYS A 84 -12.64 -4.67 -4.90
CA CYS A 84 -13.64 -3.84 -4.23
C CYS A 84 -13.72 -4.20 -2.74
N VAL A 85 -13.52 -3.20 -1.88
CA VAL A 85 -13.60 -3.33 -0.42
C VAL A 85 -14.85 -2.60 0.05
N ASN A 86 -15.98 -3.30 0.02
CA ASN A 86 -17.25 -2.73 0.48
C ASN A 86 -17.44 -3.02 1.98
N ARG A 87 -16.59 -2.44 2.83
CA ARG A 87 -16.79 -2.41 4.28
C ARG A 87 -17.26 -1.03 4.71
N LYS A 88 -18.26 -1.01 5.59
CA LYS A 88 -18.69 0.23 6.24
C LYS A 88 -17.58 0.72 7.16
N MET A 89 -16.85 1.72 6.70
CA MET A 89 -15.81 2.40 7.45
C MET A 89 -16.36 3.57 8.28
N GLU A 90 -17.68 3.60 8.52
CA GLU A 90 -18.38 4.67 9.21
C GLU A 90 -17.91 4.92 10.66
N ALA A 91 -17.25 3.90 11.25
CA ALA A 91 -16.69 4.00 12.60
C ALA A 91 -15.31 4.67 12.65
N TYR A 92 -14.67 4.90 11.50
CA TYR A 92 -13.34 5.50 11.46
C TYR A 92 -13.43 7.02 11.35
N TYR A 93 -12.55 7.68 12.08
CA TYR A 93 -12.48 9.14 12.08
C TYR A 93 -11.91 9.63 10.75
N VAL A 94 -12.72 10.38 10.01
CA VAL A 94 -12.32 11.03 8.75
C VAL A 94 -12.16 12.52 9.01
N SER A 95 -10.99 13.07 8.78
CA SER A 95 -10.71 14.50 8.97
C SER A 95 -9.58 14.96 8.04
N GLY A 96 -9.81 16.05 7.34
CA GLY A 96 -8.79 16.71 6.53
C GLY A 96 -8.18 15.79 5.45
N HIS A 97 -6.95 15.37 5.69
CA HIS A 97 -6.20 14.52 4.75
C HIS A 97 -6.38 13.00 4.97
N VAL A 98 -7.17 12.60 5.98
CA VAL A 98 -7.40 11.19 6.30
C VAL A 98 -8.71 10.76 5.68
N ALA A 99 -8.63 10.16 4.51
CA ALA A 99 -9.75 9.53 3.82
C ALA A 99 -10.01 8.11 4.33
N THR A 100 -11.18 7.56 4.07
CA THR A 100 -11.50 6.16 4.42
C THR A 100 -10.55 5.16 3.76
N GLU A 101 -10.06 5.46 2.58
CA GLU A 101 -9.05 4.68 1.84
C GLU A 101 -7.75 4.51 2.65
N THR A 102 -7.42 5.48 3.50
CA THR A 102 -6.24 5.42 4.38
C THR A 102 -6.33 4.25 5.37
N TYR A 103 -7.53 3.91 5.85
CA TYR A 103 -7.71 2.82 6.80
C TYR A 103 -7.75 1.43 6.16
N VAL A 104 -7.97 1.33 4.84
CA VAL A 104 -8.05 0.05 4.13
C VAL A 104 -6.74 -0.75 4.27
N ARG A 105 -5.60 -0.07 4.39
CA ARG A 105 -4.30 -0.71 4.63
C ARG A 105 -4.25 -1.56 5.90
N LEU A 106 -5.01 -1.18 6.94
CA LEU A 106 -5.08 -1.93 8.19
C LEU A 106 -5.87 -3.24 8.07
N LEU A 107 -6.66 -3.38 7.01
CA LEU A 107 -7.45 -4.59 6.73
C LEU A 107 -6.72 -5.60 5.86
N LEU A 108 -5.50 -5.31 5.41
CA LEU A 108 -4.76 -6.18 4.48
C LEU A 108 -4.64 -7.63 4.94
N PRO A 109 -4.34 -7.93 6.23
CA PRO A 109 -4.28 -9.32 6.68
C PRO A 109 -5.62 -10.07 6.55
N GLU A 110 -6.75 -9.34 6.63
CA GLU A 110 -8.07 -9.93 6.47
C GLU A 110 -8.51 -10.00 5.00
N LEU A 111 -8.07 -9.06 4.16
CA LEU A 111 -8.42 -8.98 2.75
C LEU A 111 -7.61 -9.96 1.90
N LEU A 112 -6.39 -10.26 2.34
CA LEU A 112 -5.40 -11.04 1.61
C LEU A 112 -4.87 -12.21 2.45
N PRO A 113 -5.75 -13.07 3.02
CA PRO A 113 -5.32 -14.14 3.95
C PRO A 113 -4.45 -15.22 3.29
N ASN A 114 -4.43 -15.27 1.95
CA ASN A 114 -3.67 -16.25 1.17
C ASN A 114 -2.30 -15.71 0.70
N TYR A 115 -1.90 -14.52 1.18
CA TYR A 115 -0.63 -13.88 0.85
C TYR A 115 0.27 -13.90 2.08
N ASP A 116 1.41 -14.56 1.98
CA ASP A 116 2.41 -14.62 3.06
C ASP A 116 3.13 -13.28 3.24
N LYS A 117 3.19 -12.48 2.17
CA LYS A 117 3.85 -11.18 2.17
C LYS A 117 3.22 -10.25 1.15
N VAL A 118 3.06 -8.98 1.51
CA VAL A 118 2.68 -7.91 0.59
C VAL A 118 3.43 -6.62 0.91
N ILE A 119 3.75 -5.83 -0.12
CA ILE A 119 4.18 -4.44 0.04
C ILE A 119 2.97 -3.56 -0.18
N TYR A 120 2.61 -2.76 0.82
CA TYR A 120 1.64 -1.68 0.65
C TYR A 120 2.37 -0.40 0.27
N LEU A 121 1.87 0.29 -0.75
CA LEU A 121 2.32 1.61 -1.18
C LEU A 121 1.13 2.57 -1.26
N ASP A 122 1.32 3.80 -0.81
CA ASP A 122 0.38 4.87 -1.17
C ASP A 122 0.36 5.05 -2.70
N SER A 123 -0.78 5.44 -3.23
CA SER A 123 -1.01 5.47 -4.68
C SER A 123 -0.43 6.70 -5.39
N ASP A 124 0.22 7.60 -4.68
CA ASP A 124 0.78 8.88 -5.16
C ASP A 124 2.30 8.97 -5.00
N LEU A 125 2.98 7.83 -5.13
CA LEU A 125 4.43 7.70 -5.02
C LEU A 125 5.10 7.59 -6.40
N VAL A 126 6.40 7.88 -6.43
CA VAL A 126 7.28 7.55 -7.56
C VAL A 126 8.40 6.63 -7.08
N VAL A 127 8.40 5.40 -7.57
CA VAL A 127 9.43 4.41 -7.26
C VAL A 127 10.62 4.64 -8.19
N LEU A 128 11.80 4.95 -7.63
CA LEU A 128 13.00 5.34 -8.38
C LEU A 128 14.04 4.22 -8.49
N ARG A 129 13.81 3.09 -7.80
CA ARG A 129 14.72 1.93 -7.79
C ARG A 129 13.92 0.64 -7.91
N ASP A 130 14.61 -0.47 -8.07
CA ASP A 130 13.96 -1.78 -8.12
C ASP A 130 13.34 -2.14 -6.75
N ILE A 131 12.01 -2.24 -6.72
CA ILE A 131 11.28 -2.57 -5.50
C ILE A 131 11.51 -4.00 -5.02
N SER A 132 12.11 -4.86 -5.85
CA SER A 132 12.54 -6.19 -5.45
C SER A 132 13.58 -6.14 -4.32
N GLU A 133 14.38 -5.07 -4.26
CA GLU A 133 15.31 -4.85 -3.15
C GLU A 133 14.57 -4.79 -1.80
N LEU A 134 13.41 -4.14 -1.75
CA LEU A 134 12.57 -4.09 -0.56
C LEU A 134 11.90 -5.44 -0.28
N TRP A 135 11.46 -6.13 -1.33
CA TRP A 135 10.82 -7.44 -1.20
C TRP A 135 11.74 -8.50 -0.61
N PHE A 136 13.00 -8.53 -1.03
CA PHE A 136 13.97 -9.53 -0.60
C PHE A 136 14.79 -9.13 0.63
N LEU A 137 14.46 -8.00 1.29
CA LEU A 137 15.09 -7.66 2.57
C LEU A 137 14.88 -8.80 3.57
N PRO A 138 15.97 -9.24 4.25
CA PRO A 138 15.87 -10.22 5.31
C PRO A 138 15.11 -9.59 6.49
N VAL A 139 14.07 -10.26 6.94
CA VAL A 139 13.25 -9.85 8.09
C VAL A 139 13.12 -11.03 9.04
N ASP A 140 13.21 -10.76 10.32
CA ASP A 140 13.03 -11.80 11.35
C ASP A 140 11.60 -12.35 11.32
N ARG A 141 11.45 -13.65 11.58
CA ARG A 141 10.16 -14.37 11.47
C ARG A 141 9.06 -13.85 12.40
N ASP A 142 9.44 -13.14 13.46
CA ASP A 142 8.50 -12.60 14.45
C ASP A 142 7.97 -11.19 14.06
N ILE A 143 8.42 -10.66 12.93
CA ILE A 143 7.99 -9.35 12.45
C ILE A 143 6.75 -9.53 11.58
N MET A 144 5.64 -8.93 11.97
CA MET A 144 4.40 -8.92 11.19
C MET A 144 4.30 -7.72 10.25
N LEU A 145 4.99 -6.61 10.60
CA LEU A 145 4.92 -5.35 9.87
C LEU A 145 6.27 -4.65 9.92
N ALA A 146 6.75 -4.22 8.77
CA ALA A 146 7.92 -3.35 8.66
C ALA A 146 7.56 -2.09 7.86
N GLY A 147 8.20 -0.98 8.16
CA GLY A 147 7.98 0.30 7.49
C GLY A 147 9.18 1.22 7.65
N VAL A 148 9.11 2.36 6.99
CA VAL A 148 10.14 3.41 7.09
C VAL A 148 9.81 4.33 8.27
N ALA A 149 10.85 4.75 9.02
CA ALA A 149 10.68 5.71 10.11
C ALA A 149 10.03 7.01 9.60
N ASP A 150 9.04 7.51 10.32
CA ASP A 150 8.39 8.77 10.02
C ASP A 150 9.26 9.93 10.54
N LEU A 151 10.05 10.51 9.65
CA LEU A 151 10.98 11.58 9.99
C LEU A 151 10.27 12.88 10.39
N ASP A 152 9.05 13.12 9.89
CA ASP A 152 8.27 14.30 10.27
C ASP A 152 7.78 14.17 11.73
N VAL A 153 7.17 13.05 12.07
CA VAL A 153 6.72 12.77 13.44
C VAL A 153 7.89 12.77 14.41
N ILE A 154 9.01 12.14 14.05
CA ILE A 154 10.22 12.12 14.86
C ILE A 154 10.81 13.54 15.02
N GLY A 155 10.84 14.32 13.95
CA GLY A 155 11.29 15.72 13.96
C GLY A 155 10.43 16.58 14.88
N GLN A 156 9.12 16.47 14.80
CA GLN A 156 8.18 17.16 15.69
C GLN A 156 8.32 16.70 17.17
N TYR A 157 8.53 15.41 17.38
CA TYR A 157 8.77 14.86 18.73
C TYR A 157 10.04 15.40 19.37
N CYS A 158 11.14 15.49 18.61
CA CYS A 158 12.42 16.04 19.06
C CYS A 158 12.45 17.58 19.10
N GLY A 159 11.55 18.22 18.38
CA GLY A 159 11.47 19.66 18.27
C GLY A 159 10.92 20.37 19.52
N THR A 160 10.67 21.67 19.37
CA THR A 160 10.15 22.53 20.45
C THR A 160 8.64 22.45 20.61
N GLU A 161 7.93 21.85 19.67
CA GLU A 161 6.47 21.71 19.69
C GLU A 161 6.03 20.69 20.74
N PHE A 162 5.32 21.18 21.74
CA PHE A 162 4.84 20.38 22.87
C PHE A 162 3.74 19.38 22.46
N SER A 163 2.98 19.67 21.42
CA SER A 163 1.79 18.91 21.02
C SER A 163 2.08 17.46 20.63
N MET A 164 3.06 17.26 19.73
CA MET A 164 3.40 15.92 19.26
C MET A 164 4.04 15.07 20.36
N ARG A 165 4.95 15.67 21.15
CA ARG A 165 5.58 14.99 22.29
C ARG A 165 4.56 14.58 23.34
N TYR A 166 3.60 15.46 23.66
CA TYR A 166 2.51 15.12 24.56
C TYR A 166 1.63 13.99 24.03
N TYR A 167 1.26 14.06 22.75
CA TYR A 167 0.45 13.04 22.09
C TYR A 167 1.12 11.66 22.12
N ILE A 168 2.38 11.58 21.72
CA ILE A 168 3.14 10.32 21.71
C ILE A 168 3.32 9.74 23.13
N ASN A 169 3.69 10.57 24.09
CA ASN A 169 4.01 10.10 25.44
C ASN A 169 2.76 9.82 26.31
N HIS A 170 1.70 10.64 26.18
CA HIS A 170 0.58 10.59 27.09
C HIS A 170 -0.69 9.98 26.47
N ILE A 171 -0.91 10.15 25.18
CA ILE A 171 -2.06 9.57 24.48
C ILE A 171 -1.72 8.21 23.91
N LEU A 172 -0.70 8.11 23.04
CA LEU A 172 -0.26 6.85 22.46
C LEU A 172 0.56 5.99 23.42
N LYS A 173 1.22 6.61 24.39
CA LYS A 173 2.08 5.94 25.39
C LYS A 173 3.16 5.05 24.76
N LEU A 174 3.76 5.53 23.67
CA LEU A 174 4.81 4.78 22.98
C LEU A 174 6.10 4.83 23.79
N SER A 175 6.68 3.66 24.03
CA SER A 175 7.96 3.53 24.74
C SER A 175 9.18 3.82 23.85
N GLN A 176 9.01 3.73 22.53
CA GLN A 176 10.07 3.89 21.52
C GLN A 176 9.57 4.77 20.38
N PRO A 177 9.42 6.09 20.60
CA PRO A 177 8.88 7.00 19.62
C PRO A 177 9.70 7.09 18.33
N GLU A 178 10.99 6.78 18.39
CA GLU A 178 11.88 6.68 17.23
C GLU A 178 11.51 5.55 16.26
N LYS A 179 10.69 4.62 16.71
CA LYS A 179 10.14 3.53 15.89
C LYS A 179 8.77 3.86 15.26
N TYR A 180 8.32 5.10 15.36
CA TYR A 180 7.11 5.51 14.66
C TYR A 180 7.34 5.44 13.16
N ILE A 181 6.49 4.68 12.45
CA ILE A 181 6.65 4.41 11.02
C ILE A 181 5.65 5.21 10.18
N GLN A 182 6.10 5.63 9.03
CA GLN A 182 5.27 6.26 8.01
C GLN A 182 4.41 5.19 7.32
N ALA A 183 3.12 5.49 7.16
CA ALA A 183 2.13 4.50 6.72
C ALA A 183 2.02 4.32 5.20
N GLY A 184 2.74 5.09 4.40
CA GLY A 184 2.66 5.05 2.93
C GLY A 184 3.56 4.01 2.26
N VAL A 185 4.52 3.42 3.03
CA VAL A 185 5.37 2.31 2.55
C VAL A 185 5.48 1.29 3.67
N LEU A 186 4.79 0.17 3.51
CA LEU A 186 4.70 -0.88 4.53
C LEU A 186 4.95 -2.26 3.91
N CYS A 187 5.60 -3.15 4.65
CA CYS A 187 5.69 -4.57 4.32
C CYS A 187 4.96 -5.38 5.38
N PHE A 188 3.96 -6.13 4.96
CA PHE A 188 3.22 -7.09 5.79
C PHE A 188 3.78 -8.50 5.54
N PHE A 189 3.88 -9.31 6.63
CA PHE A 189 4.42 -10.67 6.64
C PHE A 189 3.47 -11.64 7.32
#